data_4e7fa992ea3eac111decc6abad2ebe6c
#
_entry.id   4e7fa992ea3eac111decc6abad2ebe6c
#
_cell.length_a   1.000
_cell.length_b   1.000
_cell.length_c   1.000
_cell.angle_alpha   90.00
_cell.angle_beta   90.00
_cell.angle_gamma   90.00
#
_symmetry.space_group_name_H-M   'P 1'
#
loop_
_entity.id
_entity.type
_entity.pdbx_description
1 polymer ?
#
loop_
_entity_poly.entity_id
_entity_poly.type
_entity_poly.pdbx_seq_one_letter_code
_entity_poly.pdbx_strand_id
1 'polypeptide(L)'
;MNTVYIPKDYHAVLDAYDTQRAIAYIKETFQEEFSSALNLKRVSAPLFVTENSGLNDNLNGYERAVSFDIPAVGADAQVVHSLAKWKRLALKRYDFTIGNGLYTDMNAIRRDEDLDNVHSIYVDQWDWEKIITKENRNLDYLKLIVRAIVRAICETNDRLHVRFPQLRTELDHEVSFITSQELEDLYPDLKTGSQREKAYVREHHTACIMQIGKTLRSGTKHDGRAPDYDDWELNCDIFFWDEVLERALELSSMGIRVDAEALDRQLTLAGCDNRRSLPFHQMLLHDELPLTIGGGIGQSRLAMLMMGCAHIGEVQSSVWDQETMDACRKAGIRLL
;
A
#
# COMPACT_ATOMS: atom_id res chain seq x y z
N MET A 1 9.21 20.55 -8.17
CA MET A 1 7.76 20.72 -7.96
C MET A 1 7.09 19.73 -8.89
N ASN A 2 6.39 18.74 -8.38
CA ASN A 2 5.59 17.83 -9.19
C ASN A 2 4.36 18.61 -9.66
N THR A 3 4.30 18.94 -10.93
CA THR A 3 3.17 19.66 -11.51
C THR A 3 2.03 18.66 -11.70
N VAL A 4 0.84 18.99 -11.21
CA VAL A 4 -0.36 18.18 -11.45
C VAL A 4 -0.58 18.05 -12.96
N TYR A 5 -0.65 16.83 -13.45
CA TYR A 5 -0.95 16.51 -14.85
C TYR A 5 -2.45 16.27 -14.99
N ILE A 6 -3.10 16.99 -15.89
CA ILE A 6 -4.50 16.77 -16.22
C ILE A 6 -4.57 16.41 -17.70
N PRO A 7 -5.10 15.22 -18.03
CA PRO A 7 -5.24 14.81 -19.43
C PRO A 7 -6.12 15.81 -20.20
N LYS A 8 -5.76 16.04 -21.48
CA LYS A 8 -6.58 16.87 -22.35
C LYS A 8 -7.98 16.28 -22.50
N ASP A 9 -8.98 17.15 -22.39
CA ASP A 9 -10.41 16.77 -22.51
C ASP A 9 -10.90 15.80 -21.41
N TYR A 10 -10.18 15.71 -20.30
CA TYR A 10 -10.64 14.97 -19.12
C TYR A 10 -11.89 15.61 -18.52
N HIS A 11 -12.85 14.78 -18.18
CA HIS A 11 -14.08 15.16 -17.46
C HIS A 11 -14.44 14.07 -16.45
N ALA A 12 -14.74 14.45 -15.21
CA ALA A 12 -15.28 13.55 -14.22
C ALA A 12 -16.60 12.94 -14.73
N VAL A 13 -16.70 11.62 -14.69
CA VAL A 13 -17.86 10.88 -15.22
C VAL A 13 -19.08 11.02 -14.30
N LEU A 14 -18.85 11.06 -12.98
CA LEU A 14 -19.89 11.17 -11.95
C LEU A 14 -19.96 12.62 -11.42
N ASP A 15 -21.17 13.04 -11.05
CA ASP A 15 -21.32 14.24 -10.26
C ASP A 15 -20.87 14.00 -8.81
N ALA A 16 -20.82 15.08 -7.98
CA ALA A 16 -20.30 14.97 -6.61
C ALA A 16 -21.13 14.05 -5.70
N TYR A 17 -22.45 13.97 -5.90
CA TYR A 17 -23.31 13.10 -5.11
C TYR A 17 -23.11 11.64 -5.48
N ASP A 18 -23.10 11.33 -6.78
CA ASP A 18 -22.85 9.97 -7.26
C ASP A 18 -21.40 9.52 -7.00
N THR A 19 -20.42 10.43 -7.01
CA THR A 19 -19.03 10.16 -6.57
C THR A 19 -19.03 9.63 -5.13
N GLN A 20 -19.71 10.28 -4.19
CA GLN A 20 -19.77 9.83 -2.79
C GLN A 20 -20.46 8.45 -2.66
N ARG A 21 -21.50 8.22 -3.45
CA ARG A 21 -22.18 6.90 -3.49
C ARG A 21 -21.31 5.80 -4.06
N ALA A 22 -20.52 6.12 -5.09
CA ALA A 22 -19.59 5.17 -5.70
C ALA A 22 -18.45 4.83 -4.73
N ILE A 23 -17.86 5.83 -4.04
CA ILE A 23 -16.84 5.61 -3.01
C ILE A 23 -17.37 4.67 -1.90
N ALA A 24 -18.57 4.93 -1.38
CA ALA A 24 -19.19 4.09 -0.35
C ALA A 24 -19.37 2.65 -0.87
N TYR A 25 -19.93 2.51 -2.08
CA TYR A 25 -20.16 1.21 -2.70
C TYR A 25 -18.85 0.42 -2.94
N ILE A 26 -17.79 1.08 -3.44
CA ILE A 26 -16.47 0.47 -3.63
C ILE A 26 -15.93 -0.04 -2.29
N LYS A 27 -15.97 0.80 -1.24
CA LYS A 27 -15.44 0.43 0.08
C LYS A 27 -16.19 -0.75 0.69
N GLU A 28 -17.52 -0.75 0.66
CA GLU A 28 -18.35 -1.84 1.19
C GLU A 28 -18.12 -3.14 0.41
N THR A 29 -18.19 -3.08 -0.93
CA THR A 29 -18.04 -4.26 -1.78
C THR A 29 -16.65 -4.86 -1.68
N PHE A 30 -15.60 -4.03 -1.75
CA PHE A 30 -14.22 -4.52 -1.65
C PHE A 30 -13.92 -5.15 -0.29
N GLN A 31 -14.37 -4.55 0.80
CA GLN A 31 -14.20 -5.12 2.14
C GLN A 31 -14.84 -6.51 2.26
N GLU A 32 -16.00 -6.73 1.67
CA GLU A 32 -16.67 -8.02 1.67
C GLU A 32 -15.88 -9.06 0.87
N GLU A 33 -15.55 -8.77 -0.39
CA GLU A 33 -14.81 -9.67 -1.27
C GLU A 33 -13.42 -9.99 -0.71
N PHE A 34 -12.67 -8.98 -0.32
CA PHE A 34 -11.32 -9.10 0.17
C PHE A 34 -11.24 -9.86 1.51
N SER A 35 -12.11 -9.53 2.48
CA SER A 35 -12.10 -10.20 3.78
C SER A 35 -12.54 -11.65 3.67
N SER A 36 -13.45 -11.96 2.77
CA SER A 36 -13.88 -13.33 2.45
C SER A 36 -12.74 -14.12 1.78
N ALA A 37 -12.11 -13.56 0.74
CA ALA A 37 -11.05 -14.23 -0.01
C ALA A 37 -9.83 -14.62 0.85
N LEU A 38 -9.47 -13.78 1.83
CA LEU A 38 -8.30 -14.00 2.67
C LEU A 38 -8.61 -14.51 4.09
N ASN A 39 -9.89 -14.70 4.43
CA ASN A 39 -10.36 -15.07 5.78
C ASN A 39 -9.90 -14.07 6.85
N LEU A 40 -10.26 -12.80 6.64
CA LEU A 40 -9.91 -11.69 7.52
C LEU A 40 -11.10 -11.25 8.39
N LYS A 41 -10.78 -10.76 9.59
CA LYS A 41 -11.77 -10.12 10.48
C LYS A 41 -11.39 -8.66 10.69
N ARG A 42 -12.36 -7.76 10.59
CA ARG A 42 -12.15 -6.35 10.89
C ARG A 42 -11.87 -6.16 12.38
N VAL A 43 -10.84 -5.38 12.70
CA VAL A 43 -10.46 -5.06 14.08
C VAL A 43 -10.33 -3.56 14.30
N SER A 44 -10.41 -3.12 15.55
CA SER A 44 -10.05 -1.77 15.95
C SER A 44 -8.52 -1.62 15.97
N ALA A 45 -8.03 -0.52 15.41
CA ALA A 45 -6.60 -0.21 15.32
C ALA A 45 -6.30 1.20 15.83
N PRO A 46 -5.07 1.48 16.28
CA PRO A 46 -4.69 2.81 16.76
C PRO A 46 -4.48 3.78 15.60
N LEU A 47 -4.82 5.05 15.82
CA LEU A 47 -4.43 6.16 14.96
C LEU A 47 -2.98 6.61 15.23
N PHE A 48 -2.50 6.40 16.45
CA PHE A 48 -1.17 6.77 16.91
C PHE A 48 -0.60 5.71 17.87
N VAL A 49 0.71 5.68 17.96
CA VAL A 49 1.46 4.79 18.86
C VAL A 49 2.49 5.59 19.65
N THR A 50 2.94 5.08 20.78
CA THR A 50 4.04 5.73 21.52
C THR A 50 5.36 5.60 20.74
N GLU A 51 6.16 6.64 20.75
CA GLU A 51 7.40 6.71 19.96
C GLU A 51 8.36 5.56 20.24
N ASN A 52 8.54 5.23 21.52
CA ASN A 52 9.47 4.20 21.98
C ASN A 52 8.95 2.75 21.81
N SER A 53 7.75 2.55 21.30
CA SER A 53 7.19 1.21 21.09
C SER A 53 7.87 0.43 19.94
N GLY A 54 8.49 1.14 18.98
CA GLY A 54 9.02 0.56 17.76
C GLY A 54 7.94 0.13 16.76
N LEU A 55 6.67 0.51 16.99
CA LEU A 55 5.53 0.06 16.18
C LEU A 55 5.25 0.97 14.97
N ASN A 56 5.68 2.24 15.00
CA ASN A 56 5.49 3.11 13.84
C ASN A 56 6.40 2.70 12.69
N ASP A 57 5.94 2.96 11.47
CA ASP A 57 6.73 2.77 10.26
C ASP A 57 7.66 3.96 10.06
N ASN A 58 8.92 3.68 9.75
CA ASN A 58 9.90 4.72 9.46
C ASN A 58 10.01 5.00 7.95
N LEU A 59 9.16 4.38 7.14
CA LEU A 59 9.18 4.49 5.68
C LEU A 59 10.62 4.34 5.12
N ASN A 60 11.12 5.35 4.40
CA ASN A 60 12.49 5.37 3.89
C ASN A 60 13.53 5.86 4.92
N GLY A 61 13.08 6.33 6.09
CA GLY A 61 13.91 6.73 7.22
C GLY A 61 14.24 8.23 7.31
N TYR A 62 13.74 9.05 6.39
CA TYR A 62 13.88 10.52 6.43
C TYR A 62 12.56 11.25 6.70
N GLU A 63 11.44 10.58 6.49
CA GLU A 63 10.11 11.15 6.72
C GLU A 63 9.85 11.32 8.23
N ARG A 64 9.34 12.50 8.58
CA ARG A 64 9.06 12.87 9.96
C ARG A 64 7.61 12.51 10.34
N ALA A 65 7.43 11.78 11.43
CA ALA A 65 6.10 11.54 11.98
C ALA A 65 5.49 12.83 12.54
N VAL A 66 4.16 12.92 12.55
CA VAL A 66 3.42 13.92 13.32
C VAL A 66 3.39 13.46 14.77
N SER A 67 4.14 14.15 15.62
CA SER A 67 4.31 13.82 17.04
C SER A 67 3.55 14.81 17.93
N PHE A 68 3.09 14.33 19.08
CA PHE A 68 2.42 15.11 20.12
C PHE A 68 2.62 14.46 21.50
N ASP A 69 2.57 15.28 22.55
CA ASP A 69 2.64 14.79 23.92
C ASP A 69 1.27 14.27 24.43
N ILE A 70 1.31 13.28 25.29
CA ILE A 70 0.13 12.77 26.00
C ILE A 70 0.37 12.90 27.52
N PRO A 71 -0.01 14.03 28.15
CA PRO A 71 0.26 14.27 29.57
C PRO A 71 -0.29 13.19 30.50
N ALA A 72 -1.46 12.64 30.17
CA ALA A 72 -2.09 11.59 30.97
C ALA A 72 -1.31 10.26 30.98
N VAL A 73 -0.47 10.03 29.96
CA VAL A 73 0.36 8.82 29.83
C VAL A 73 1.81 9.11 30.19
N GLY A 74 2.22 10.37 30.19
CA GLY A 74 3.60 10.79 30.41
C GLY A 74 4.55 10.35 29.29
N ALA A 75 4.08 10.28 28.04
CA ALA A 75 4.84 9.83 26.89
C ALA A 75 4.46 10.61 25.62
N ASP A 76 5.41 10.70 24.70
CA ASP A 76 5.16 11.20 23.36
C ASP A 76 4.59 10.12 22.44
N ALA A 77 3.69 10.51 21.57
CA ALA A 77 3.05 9.66 20.58
C ALA A 77 3.24 10.20 19.16
N GLN A 78 3.12 9.31 18.21
CA GLN A 78 3.21 9.61 16.79
C GLN A 78 1.99 9.08 16.06
N VAL A 79 1.38 9.90 15.20
CA VAL A 79 0.40 9.41 14.22
C VAL A 79 1.11 8.40 13.32
N VAL A 80 0.46 7.27 13.07
CA VAL A 80 1.08 6.18 12.30
C VAL A 80 1.36 6.60 10.86
N HIS A 81 2.47 6.11 10.30
CA HIS A 81 2.74 6.13 8.86
C HIS A 81 2.20 4.88 8.17
N SER A 82 2.21 3.74 8.87
CA SER A 82 1.52 2.49 8.54
C SER A 82 1.31 1.65 9.80
N LEU A 83 0.48 0.61 9.71
CA LEU A 83 0.25 -0.35 10.78
C LEU A 83 1.00 -1.68 10.57
N ALA A 84 1.99 -1.72 9.68
CA ALA A 84 2.67 -2.95 9.29
C ALA A 84 3.17 -3.78 10.48
N LYS A 85 3.82 -3.15 11.44
CA LYS A 85 4.33 -3.81 12.67
C LYS A 85 3.24 -4.07 13.69
N TRP A 86 2.34 -3.10 13.88
CA TRP A 86 1.26 -3.22 14.85
C TRP A 86 0.32 -4.40 14.55
N LYS A 87 -0.04 -4.63 13.28
CA LYS A 87 -0.95 -5.70 12.87
C LYS A 87 -0.47 -7.08 13.32
N ARG A 88 0.83 -7.36 13.14
CA ARG A 88 1.43 -8.63 13.57
C ARG A 88 1.36 -8.82 15.08
N LEU A 89 1.62 -7.74 15.86
CA LEU A 89 1.46 -7.76 17.31
C LEU A 89 -0.01 -7.95 17.71
N ALA A 90 -0.95 -7.32 16.99
CA ALA A 90 -2.39 -7.44 17.25
C ALA A 90 -2.89 -8.88 17.04
N LEU A 91 -2.41 -9.59 16.01
CA LEU A 91 -2.75 -11.00 15.81
C LEU A 91 -2.42 -11.87 17.04
N LYS A 92 -1.24 -11.66 17.64
CA LYS A 92 -0.86 -12.32 18.90
C LYS A 92 -1.77 -11.90 20.06
N ARG A 93 -1.99 -10.59 20.24
CA ARG A 93 -2.78 -10.04 21.34
C ARG A 93 -4.25 -10.41 21.32
N TYR A 94 -4.79 -10.67 20.14
CA TYR A 94 -6.20 -10.99 19.92
C TYR A 94 -6.43 -12.49 19.69
N ASP A 95 -5.43 -13.33 19.98
CA ASP A 95 -5.49 -14.80 19.94
C ASP A 95 -5.92 -15.34 18.56
N PHE A 96 -5.50 -14.69 17.47
CA PHE A 96 -5.72 -15.20 16.11
C PHE A 96 -4.95 -16.50 15.89
N THR A 97 -5.50 -17.38 15.07
CA THR A 97 -4.93 -18.70 14.77
C THR A 97 -4.46 -18.80 13.31
N ILE A 98 -3.66 -19.82 13.00
CA ILE A 98 -3.14 -20.07 11.66
C ILE A 98 -4.27 -20.11 10.62
N GLY A 99 -4.05 -19.45 9.49
CA GLY A 99 -5.02 -19.34 8.41
C GLY A 99 -6.05 -18.24 8.57
N ASN A 100 -6.12 -17.61 9.75
CA ASN A 100 -6.96 -16.43 10.01
C ASN A 100 -6.12 -15.15 9.99
N GLY A 101 -6.78 -14.05 9.67
CA GLY A 101 -6.14 -12.74 9.66
C GLY A 101 -7.06 -11.62 10.10
N LEU A 102 -6.49 -10.44 10.20
CA LEU A 102 -7.21 -9.20 10.51
C LEU A 102 -7.07 -8.20 9.35
N TYR A 103 -8.01 -7.27 9.27
CA TYR A 103 -7.86 -6.02 8.54
C TYR A 103 -8.45 -4.86 9.34
N THR A 104 -8.05 -3.66 8.98
CA THR A 104 -8.55 -2.42 9.57
C THR A 104 -8.52 -1.28 8.56
N ASP A 105 -9.34 -0.27 8.81
CA ASP A 105 -9.22 1.01 8.10
C ASP A 105 -8.12 1.83 8.76
N MET A 106 -6.95 1.87 8.16
CA MET A 106 -5.83 2.68 8.61
C MET A 106 -5.95 4.10 8.06
N ASN A 107 -5.74 5.08 8.92
CA ASN A 107 -5.60 6.48 8.58
C ASN A 107 -4.21 6.94 9.01
N ALA A 108 -3.43 7.50 8.09
CA ALA A 108 -2.08 7.97 8.33
C ALA A 108 -1.88 9.40 7.84
N ILE A 109 -0.88 10.08 8.42
CA ILE A 109 -0.45 11.39 7.96
C ILE A 109 1.02 11.29 7.57
N ARG A 110 1.31 11.50 6.30
CA ARG A 110 2.66 11.60 5.75
C ARG A 110 2.98 13.06 5.46
N ARG A 111 3.39 13.78 6.50
CA ARG A 111 3.57 15.25 6.46
C ARG A 111 4.63 15.75 5.48
N ASP A 112 5.57 14.90 5.09
CA ASP A 112 6.67 15.22 4.18
C ASP A 112 6.43 14.62 2.76
N GLU A 113 5.17 14.21 2.44
CA GLU A 113 4.81 13.66 1.13
C GLU A 113 4.83 14.73 0.05
N ASP A 114 5.40 14.40 -1.10
CA ASP A 114 5.31 15.20 -2.31
C ASP A 114 3.93 15.01 -2.95
N LEU A 115 3.16 16.11 -3.05
CA LEU A 115 1.82 16.07 -3.64
C LEU A 115 1.88 15.96 -5.16
N ASP A 116 1.12 15.02 -5.69
CA ASP A 116 0.89 14.87 -7.14
C ASP A 116 -0.53 14.34 -7.39
N ASN A 117 -0.79 13.82 -8.59
CA ASN A 117 -2.11 13.27 -8.94
C ASN A 117 -2.57 12.11 -8.06
N VAL A 118 -1.64 11.32 -7.47
CA VAL A 118 -1.92 10.07 -6.76
C VAL A 118 -1.38 10.04 -5.33
N HIS A 119 -0.69 11.10 -4.89
CA HIS A 119 -0.15 11.23 -3.54
C HIS A 119 -0.85 12.35 -2.77
N SER A 120 -1.17 12.06 -1.52
CA SER A 120 -1.80 12.98 -0.57
C SER A 120 -1.10 12.88 0.79
N ILE A 121 -1.10 13.98 1.54
CA ILE A 121 -0.63 13.99 2.95
C ILE A 121 -1.45 13.01 3.81
N TYR A 122 -2.75 12.89 3.53
CA TYR A 122 -3.62 11.91 4.15
C TYR A 122 -3.58 10.59 3.37
N VAL A 123 -3.29 9.49 4.06
CA VAL A 123 -3.24 8.14 3.48
C VAL A 123 -4.26 7.27 4.17
N ASP A 124 -5.15 6.66 3.38
CA ASP A 124 -6.15 5.69 3.83
C ASP A 124 -5.91 4.33 3.17
N GLN A 125 -5.80 3.29 4.01
CA GLN A 125 -5.55 1.93 3.52
C GLN A 125 -6.45 0.91 4.22
N TRP A 126 -6.80 -0.16 3.53
CA TRP A 126 -7.11 -1.42 4.21
C TRP A 126 -5.79 -2.08 4.56
N ASP A 127 -5.40 -1.94 5.80
CA ASP A 127 -4.23 -2.59 6.35
C ASP A 127 -4.59 -3.98 6.86
N TRP A 128 -3.93 -5.02 6.39
CA TRP A 128 -4.26 -6.40 6.68
C TRP A 128 -3.03 -7.25 7.04
N GLU A 129 -3.27 -8.33 7.80
CA GLU A 129 -2.24 -9.27 8.22
C GLU A 129 -2.87 -10.63 8.49
N LYS A 130 -2.22 -11.73 8.05
CA LYS A 130 -2.71 -13.10 8.19
C LYS A 130 -1.62 -14.01 8.72
N ILE A 131 -1.96 -14.90 9.67
CA ILE A 131 -1.02 -15.90 10.21
C ILE A 131 -0.85 -17.03 9.20
N ILE A 132 0.40 -17.37 8.92
CA ILE A 132 0.79 -18.43 7.98
C ILE A 132 1.64 -19.49 8.68
N THR A 133 1.79 -20.66 8.05
CA THR A 133 2.73 -21.68 8.50
C THR A 133 4.14 -21.42 7.94
N LYS A 134 5.13 -22.17 8.43
CA LYS A 134 6.49 -22.09 7.91
C LYS A 134 6.57 -22.56 6.46
N GLU A 135 5.77 -23.56 6.09
CA GLU A 135 5.69 -24.11 4.73
C GLU A 135 5.12 -23.10 3.72
N ASN A 136 4.27 -22.15 4.20
CA ASN A 136 3.73 -21.07 3.38
C ASN A 136 4.72 -19.92 3.12
N ARG A 137 5.91 -19.96 3.73
CA ARG A 137 6.91 -18.91 3.60
C ARG A 137 7.71 -19.07 2.31
N ASN A 138 7.05 -18.85 1.16
CA ASN A 138 7.63 -18.99 -0.19
C ASN A 138 6.91 -18.12 -1.22
N LEU A 139 7.52 -17.95 -2.40
CA LEU A 139 6.98 -17.12 -3.49
C LEU A 139 5.68 -17.67 -4.09
N ASP A 140 5.46 -18.98 -4.09
CA ASP A 140 4.23 -19.55 -4.65
C ASP A 140 3.02 -19.17 -3.79
N TYR A 141 3.18 -19.19 -2.47
CA TYR A 141 2.15 -18.72 -1.56
C TYR A 141 1.92 -17.20 -1.67
N LEU A 142 2.98 -16.39 -1.82
CA LEU A 142 2.88 -14.96 -2.09
C LEU A 142 2.04 -14.72 -3.36
N LYS A 143 2.36 -15.40 -4.47
CA LYS A 143 1.63 -15.29 -5.73
C LYS A 143 0.16 -15.73 -5.61
N LEU A 144 -0.12 -16.76 -4.81
CA LEU A 144 -1.49 -17.20 -4.52
C LEU A 144 -2.31 -16.09 -3.86
N ILE A 145 -1.74 -15.43 -2.85
CA ILE A 145 -2.40 -14.33 -2.14
C ILE A 145 -2.57 -13.11 -3.05
N VAL A 146 -1.57 -12.76 -3.86
CA VAL A 146 -1.68 -11.68 -4.85
C VAL A 146 -2.84 -11.91 -5.81
N ARG A 147 -2.97 -13.13 -6.38
CA ARG A 147 -4.11 -13.45 -7.26
C ARG A 147 -5.46 -13.32 -6.56
N ALA A 148 -5.55 -13.69 -5.29
CA ALA A 148 -6.78 -13.54 -4.52
C ALA A 148 -7.16 -12.05 -4.31
N ILE A 149 -6.17 -11.19 -4.05
CA ILE A 149 -6.37 -9.74 -3.91
C ILE A 149 -6.80 -9.12 -5.24
N VAL A 150 -6.08 -9.40 -6.34
CA VAL A 150 -6.40 -8.89 -7.67
C VAL A 150 -7.80 -9.32 -8.07
N ARG A 151 -8.17 -10.57 -7.83
CA ARG A 151 -9.53 -11.05 -8.08
C ARG A 151 -10.57 -10.23 -7.32
N ALA A 152 -10.39 -9.98 -6.01
CA ALA A 152 -11.32 -9.17 -5.21
C ALA A 152 -11.43 -7.73 -5.75
N ILE A 153 -10.32 -7.14 -6.23
CA ILE A 153 -10.30 -5.82 -6.87
C ILE A 153 -11.15 -5.85 -8.16
N CYS A 154 -10.90 -6.80 -9.05
CA CYS A 154 -11.60 -6.89 -10.33
C CYS A 154 -13.10 -7.20 -10.14
N GLU A 155 -13.47 -8.12 -9.24
CA GLU A 155 -14.87 -8.41 -8.91
C GLU A 155 -15.61 -7.17 -8.33
N THR A 156 -14.89 -6.35 -7.55
CA THR A 156 -15.44 -5.07 -7.06
C THR A 156 -15.70 -4.10 -8.21
N ASN A 157 -14.76 -4.00 -9.16
CA ASN A 157 -14.92 -3.16 -10.35
C ASN A 157 -16.08 -3.61 -11.24
N ASP A 158 -16.23 -4.89 -11.46
CA ASP A 158 -17.34 -5.46 -12.25
C ASP A 158 -18.71 -5.13 -11.61
N ARG A 159 -18.83 -5.29 -10.29
CA ARG A 159 -20.04 -4.90 -9.55
C ARG A 159 -20.28 -3.40 -9.57
N LEU A 160 -19.21 -2.58 -9.54
CA LEU A 160 -19.33 -1.13 -9.66
C LEU A 160 -19.92 -0.74 -11.00
N HIS A 161 -19.51 -1.36 -12.11
CA HIS A 161 -20.06 -1.10 -13.45
C HIS A 161 -21.54 -1.47 -13.57
N VAL A 162 -21.98 -2.52 -12.88
CA VAL A 162 -23.43 -2.86 -12.81
C VAL A 162 -24.19 -1.74 -12.10
N ARG A 163 -23.62 -1.15 -11.05
CA ARG A 163 -24.26 -0.11 -10.23
C ARG A 163 -24.16 1.28 -10.87
N PHE A 164 -23.06 1.57 -11.56
CA PHE A 164 -22.74 2.83 -12.22
C PHE A 164 -22.30 2.57 -13.67
N PRO A 165 -23.24 2.27 -14.58
CA PRO A 165 -22.91 1.81 -15.94
C PRO A 165 -22.25 2.89 -16.82
N GLN A 166 -22.19 4.13 -16.36
CA GLN A 166 -21.43 5.20 -17.03
C GLN A 166 -19.91 5.12 -16.81
N LEU A 167 -19.43 4.41 -15.77
CA LEU A 167 -18.01 4.13 -15.57
C LEU A 167 -17.52 3.10 -16.59
N ARG A 168 -16.27 3.21 -17.04
CA ARG A 168 -15.71 2.42 -18.17
C ARG A 168 -14.34 1.81 -17.90
N THR A 169 -13.82 1.93 -16.67
CA THR A 169 -12.50 1.41 -16.33
C THR A 169 -12.51 -0.12 -16.40
N GLU A 170 -11.71 -0.68 -17.29
CA GLU A 170 -11.50 -2.13 -17.39
C GLU A 170 -10.23 -2.50 -16.63
N LEU A 171 -10.28 -3.56 -15.81
CA LEU A 171 -9.15 -4.08 -15.07
C LEU A 171 -8.85 -5.51 -15.52
N ASP A 172 -7.59 -5.81 -15.83
CA ASP A 172 -7.20 -7.15 -16.25
C ASP A 172 -7.08 -8.08 -15.02
N HIS A 173 -7.78 -9.21 -15.09
CA HIS A 173 -7.80 -10.24 -14.04
C HIS A 173 -6.52 -11.08 -14.00
N GLU A 174 -5.78 -11.15 -15.10
CA GLU A 174 -4.54 -11.91 -15.21
C GLU A 174 -3.37 -11.09 -14.65
N VAL A 175 -2.63 -11.68 -13.74
CA VAL A 175 -1.48 -11.01 -13.10
C VAL A 175 -0.19 -11.50 -13.73
N SER A 176 0.59 -10.59 -14.27
CA SER A 176 1.96 -10.85 -14.69
C SER A 176 2.91 -10.69 -13.50
N PHE A 177 3.79 -11.67 -13.29
CA PHE A 177 4.75 -11.68 -12.17
C PHE A 177 6.18 -11.53 -12.68
N ILE A 178 6.92 -10.62 -12.08
CA ILE A 178 8.33 -10.38 -12.39
C ILE A 178 9.08 -9.99 -11.11
N THR A 179 10.34 -10.35 -11.00
CA THR A 179 11.20 -9.85 -9.91
C THR A 179 11.80 -8.50 -10.29
N SER A 180 12.18 -7.70 -9.30
CA SER A 180 12.84 -6.41 -9.51
C SER A 180 14.15 -6.57 -10.33
N GLN A 181 14.86 -7.69 -10.17
CA GLN A 181 16.06 -7.97 -10.96
C GLN A 181 15.75 -8.36 -12.41
N GLU A 182 14.77 -9.24 -12.64
CA GLU A 182 14.32 -9.58 -13.99
C GLU A 182 13.80 -8.35 -14.73
N LEU A 183 13.12 -7.44 -14.02
CA LEU A 183 12.64 -6.17 -14.56
C LEU A 183 13.80 -5.25 -14.97
N GLU A 184 14.89 -5.21 -14.20
CA GLU A 184 16.12 -4.50 -14.58
C GLU A 184 16.78 -5.13 -15.81
N ASP A 185 16.87 -6.45 -15.85
CA ASP A 185 17.47 -7.20 -16.97
C ASP A 185 16.66 -7.02 -18.28
N LEU A 186 15.32 -6.91 -18.16
CA LEU A 186 14.41 -6.70 -19.30
C LEU A 186 14.51 -5.29 -19.90
N TYR A 187 14.72 -4.28 -19.03
CA TYR A 187 14.81 -2.87 -19.42
C TYR A 187 16.13 -2.23 -18.97
N PRO A 188 17.28 -2.66 -19.49
CA PRO A 188 18.61 -2.22 -19.02
C PRO A 188 18.88 -0.74 -19.29
N ASP A 189 18.22 -0.14 -20.28
CA ASP A 189 18.38 1.26 -20.65
C ASP A 189 17.58 2.23 -19.77
N LEU A 190 16.55 1.73 -19.05
CA LEU A 190 15.76 2.53 -18.13
C LEU A 190 16.47 2.65 -16.77
N LYS A 191 16.57 3.89 -16.26
CA LYS A 191 17.46 4.21 -15.12
C LYS A 191 16.81 4.05 -13.75
N THR A 192 15.48 4.17 -13.65
CA THR A 192 14.75 4.12 -12.37
C THR A 192 13.75 2.97 -12.32
N GLY A 193 13.42 2.52 -11.10
CA GLY A 193 12.36 1.53 -10.88
C GLY A 193 11.04 1.96 -11.52
N SER A 194 10.63 3.20 -11.27
CA SER A 194 9.37 3.74 -11.80
C SER A 194 9.28 3.78 -13.33
N GLN A 195 10.41 4.01 -14.03
CA GLN A 195 10.44 3.93 -15.49
C GLN A 195 10.22 2.49 -15.98
N ARG A 196 10.83 1.51 -15.32
CA ARG A 196 10.70 0.08 -15.63
C ARG A 196 9.29 -0.42 -15.31
N GLU A 197 8.74 -0.02 -14.17
CA GLU A 197 7.35 -0.28 -13.76
C GLU A 197 6.38 0.22 -14.82
N LYS A 198 6.50 1.50 -15.23
CA LYS A 198 5.65 2.09 -16.25
C LYS A 198 5.71 1.30 -17.57
N ALA A 199 6.90 0.90 -18.01
CA ALA A 199 7.06 0.14 -19.25
C ALA A 199 6.39 -1.23 -19.15
N TYR A 200 6.65 -1.97 -18.08
CA TYR A 200 6.13 -3.31 -17.88
C TYR A 200 4.61 -3.35 -17.64
N VAL A 201 4.09 -2.48 -16.76
CA VAL A 201 2.66 -2.42 -16.46
C VAL A 201 1.83 -1.92 -17.62
N ARG A 202 2.39 -1.06 -18.48
CA ARG A 202 1.74 -0.66 -19.74
C ARG A 202 1.50 -1.83 -20.68
N GLU A 203 2.40 -2.81 -20.73
CA GLU A 203 2.29 -3.99 -21.57
C GLU A 203 1.37 -5.06 -20.99
N HIS A 204 1.39 -5.21 -19.65
CA HIS A 204 0.73 -6.30 -18.96
C HIS A 204 -0.54 -5.90 -18.18
N HIS A 205 -0.88 -4.62 -18.14
CA HIS A 205 -2.02 -3.99 -17.48
C HIS A 205 -2.14 -4.26 -15.97
N THR A 206 -2.03 -5.53 -15.52
CA THR A 206 -1.97 -5.91 -14.10
C THR A 206 -0.67 -6.67 -13.83
N ALA A 207 0.16 -6.13 -12.96
CA ALA A 207 1.47 -6.69 -12.67
C ALA A 207 1.79 -6.75 -11.18
N CYS A 208 2.60 -7.74 -10.82
CA CYS A 208 3.17 -7.89 -9.48
C CYS A 208 4.69 -7.91 -9.59
N ILE A 209 5.35 -6.89 -9.05
CA ILE A 209 6.80 -6.77 -9.01
C ILE A 209 7.28 -7.26 -7.67
N MET A 210 8.13 -8.29 -7.66
CA MET A 210 8.56 -9.01 -6.47
C MET A 210 10.00 -8.72 -6.08
N GLN A 211 10.37 -9.04 -4.84
CA GLN A 211 11.74 -8.98 -4.30
C GLN A 211 12.35 -7.58 -4.32
N ILE A 212 11.61 -6.62 -3.74
CA ILE A 212 11.98 -5.22 -3.64
C ILE A 212 12.75 -4.97 -2.33
N GLY A 213 13.74 -4.07 -2.35
CA GLY A 213 14.52 -3.62 -1.18
C GLY A 213 16.01 -3.97 -1.24
N LYS A 214 16.37 -5.01 -1.99
CA LYS A 214 17.77 -5.39 -2.22
C LYS A 214 18.45 -4.49 -3.26
N THR A 215 19.78 -4.50 -3.21
CA THR A 215 20.62 -3.93 -4.26
C THR A 215 20.60 -4.84 -5.48
N LEU A 216 20.26 -4.30 -6.63
CA LEU A 216 20.26 -4.99 -7.92
C LEU A 216 21.70 -5.15 -8.47
N ARG A 217 21.85 -5.90 -9.55
CA ARG A 217 23.16 -6.14 -10.20
C ARG A 217 23.84 -4.84 -10.67
N SER A 218 23.07 -3.82 -11.02
CA SER A 218 23.60 -2.49 -11.37
C SER A 218 24.24 -1.74 -10.19
N GLY A 219 24.06 -2.21 -8.94
CA GLY A 219 24.48 -1.54 -7.74
C GLY A 219 23.46 -0.53 -7.19
N THR A 220 22.30 -0.38 -7.83
CA THR A 220 21.17 0.45 -7.35
C THR A 220 20.08 -0.40 -6.73
N LYS A 221 19.14 0.23 -6.04
CA LYS A 221 17.90 -0.44 -5.62
C LYS A 221 16.80 -0.18 -6.65
N HIS A 222 15.84 -1.11 -6.74
CA HIS A 222 14.62 -0.88 -7.50
C HIS A 222 13.81 0.24 -6.87
N ASP A 223 13.52 0.07 -5.57
CA ASP A 223 12.87 1.05 -4.71
C ASP A 223 13.31 0.86 -3.25
N GLY A 224 12.96 1.84 -2.38
CA GLY A 224 13.13 1.76 -0.94
C GLY A 224 12.22 0.71 -0.31
N ARG A 225 12.71 0.06 0.77
CA ARG A 225 11.88 -0.84 1.57
C ARG A 225 12.39 -0.87 3.00
N ALA A 226 11.51 -0.64 3.97
CA ALA A 226 11.88 -0.75 5.38
C ALA A 226 12.40 -2.16 5.70
N PRO A 227 13.43 -2.28 6.57
CA PRO A 227 14.07 -3.56 6.84
C PRO A 227 13.31 -4.44 7.85
N ASP A 228 12.28 -3.91 8.52
CA ASP A 228 11.79 -4.47 9.77
C ASP A 228 10.33 -4.98 9.73
N TYR A 229 9.76 -5.15 8.53
CA TYR A 229 8.48 -5.86 8.41
C TYR A 229 8.41 -6.80 7.20
N ASP A 230 8.67 -6.38 5.95
CA ASP A 230 8.66 -7.29 4.79
C ASP A 230 10.01 -7.98 4.60
N ASP A 231 9.97 -9.30 4.34
CA ASP A 231 11.15 -10.00 3.85
C ASP A 231 11.42 -9.59 2.39
N TRP A 232 12.59 -9.03 2.12
CA TRP A 232 12.95 -8.54 0.78
C TRP A 232 13.07 -9.64 -0.28
N GLU A 233 13.11 -10.91 0.15
CA GLU A 233 13.04 -12.06 -0.75
C GLU A 233 11.59 -12.48 -1.08
N LEU A 234 10.61 -12.05 -0.27
CA LEU A 234 9.25 -12.56 -0.24
C LEU A 234 8.19 -11.44 -0.19
N ASN A 235 8.51 -10.28 -0.76
CA ASN A 235 7.61 -9.13 -0.86
C ASN A 235 7.27 -8.81 -2.31
N CYS A 236 6.29 -7.93 -2.49
CA CYS A 236 5.92 -7.41 -3.79
C CYS A 236 5.05 -6.16 -3.69
N ASP A 237 4.96 -5.46 -4.83
CA ASP A 237 3.96 -4.43 -5.08
C ASP A 237 3.05 -4.85 -6.22
N ILE A 238 1.75 -4.52 -6.08
CA ILE A 238 0.71 -4.81 -7.08
C ILE A 238 0.36 -3.51 -7.79
N PHE A 239 0.52 -3.55 -9.10
CA PHE A 239 0.26 -2.43 -9.99
C PHE A 239 -0.88 -2.72 -10.95
N PHE A 240 -1.64 -1.67 -11.26
CA PHE A 240 -2.56 -1.63 -12.37
C PHE A 240 -2.17 -0.49 -13.32
N TRP A 241 -2.47 -0.67 -14.61
CA TRP A 241 -2.32 0.41 -15.57
C TRP A 241 -3.47 1.41 -15.41
N ASP A 242 -3.13 2.65 -15.17
CA ASP A 242 -4.07 3.75 -15.12
C ASP A 242 -4.13 4.40 -16.51
N GLU A 243 -5.22 4.15 -17.23
CA GLU A 243 -5.45 4.66 -18.59
C GLU A 243 -5.62 6.18 -18.61
N VAL A 244 -6.14 6.78 -17.53
CA VAL A 244 -6.37 8.23 -17.47
C VAL A 244 -5.07 8.99 -17.36
N LEU A 245 -4.17 8.55 -16.49
CA LEU A 245 -2.88 9.19 -16.27
C LEU A 245 -1.73 8.57 -17.07
N GLU A 246 -2.00 7.50 -17.84
CA GLU A 246 -0.99 6.73 -18.61
C GLU A 246 0.21 6.35 -17.73
N ARG A 247 -0.06 5.74 -16.59
CA ARG A 247 0.98 5.36 -15.61
C ARG A 247 0.71 4.01 -14.97
N ALA A 248 1.77 3.40 -14.42
CA ALA A 248 1.64 2.33 -13.46
C ALA A 248 1.16 2.93 -12.13
N LEU A 249 0.02 2.44 -11.61
CA LEU A 249 -0.53 2.84 -10.33
C LEU A 249 -0.35 1.69 -9.33
N GLU A 250 0.50 1.89 -8.34
CA GLU A 250 0.64 0.99 -7.20
C GLU A 250 -0.59 1.07 -6.31
N LEU A 251 -1.32 -0.04 -6.19
CA LEU A 251 -2.48 -0.16 -5.29
C LEU A 251 -2.14 -0.80 -3.96
N SER A 252 -1.15 -1.70 -3.94
CA SER A 252 -0.81 -2.45 -2.73
C SER A 252 0.67 -2.74 -2.67
N SER A 253 1.25 -2.51 -1.49
CA SER A 253 2.54 -3.03 -1.08
C SER A 253 2.32 -4.10 -0.03
N MET A 254 2.92 -5.29 -0.20
CA MET A 254 2.71 -6.44 0.67
C MET A 254 3.90 -7.41 0.68
N GLY A 255 3.93 -8.28 1.69
CA GLY A 255 4.95 -9.32 1.74
C GLY A 255 4.68 -10.36 2.82
N ILE A 256 5.35 -11.50 2.66
CA ILE A 256 5.59 -12.40 3.78
C ILE A 256 6.55 -11.67 4.70
N ARG A 257 6.19 -11.61 5.97
CA ARG A 257 6.94 -10.80 6.93
C ARG A 257 8.26 -11.46 7.32
N VAL A 258 9.23 -10.66 7.71
CA VAL A 258 10.51 -11.15 8.21
C VAL A 258 10.30 -12.15 9.36
N ASP A 259 11.08 -13.24 9.38
CA ASP A 259 11.35 -14.02 10.57
C ASP A 259 12.55 -13.43 11.32
N ALA A 260 13.00 -14.06 12.40
CA ALA A 260 14.11 -13.57 13.20
C ALA A 260 15.42 -13.44 12.38
N GLU A 261 15.70 -14.41 11.51
CA GLU A 261 16.90 -14.44 10.67
C GLU A 261 16.86 -13.33 9.59
N ALA A 262 15.75 -13.19 8.88
CA ALA A 262 15.56 -12.16 7.87
C ALA A 262 15.61 -10.75 8.49
N LEU A 263 14.99 -10.55 9.66
CA LEU A 263 15.05 -9.28 10.39
C LEU A 263 16.49 -8.92 10.76
N ASP A 264 17.20 -9.84 11.38
CA ASP A 264 18.59 -9.61 11.82
C ASP A 264 19.49 -9.20 10.64
N ARG A 265 19.39 -9.96 9.54
CA ARG A 265 20.13 -9.69 8.30
C ARG A 265 19.75 -8.34 7.69
N GLN A 266 18.46 -8.02 7.57
CA GLN A 266 17.99 -6.80 6.93
C GLN A 266 18.30 -5.55 7.73
N LEU A 267 18.23 -5.60 9.07
CA LEU A 267 18.65 -4.49 9.94
C LEU A 267 20.12 -4.13 9.74
N THR A 268 20.99 -5.14 9.64
CA THR A 268 22.41 -4.93 9.37
C THR A 268 22.63 -4.31 7.97
N LEU A 269 21.99 -4.87 6.93
CA LEU A 269 22.11 -4.37 5.55
C LEU A 269 21.59 -2.93 5.39
N ALA A 270 20.61 -2.54 6.19
CA ALA A 270 20.03 -1.20 6.18
C ALA A 270 20.76 -0.21 7.13
N GLY A 271 21.74 -0.66 7.93
CA GLY A 271 22.41 0.17 8.94
C GLY A 271 21.47 0.59 10.09
N CYS A 272 20.46 -0.22 10.39
CA CYS A 272 19.43 0.04 11.39
C CYS A 272 19.58 -0.83 12.66
N ASP A 273 20.82 -1.21 13.01
CA ASP A 273 21.13 -2.10 14.13
C ASP A 273 20.56 -1.64 15.49
N ASN A 274 20.45 -0.34 15.68
CA ASN A 274 19.87 0.26 16.88
C ASN A 274 18.40 -0.14 17.12
N ARG A 275 17.66 -0.53 16.09
CA ARG A 275 16.25 -0.96 16.22
C ARG A 275 16.10 -2.30 16.91
N ARG A 276 17.16 -3.15 16.97
CA ARG A 276 17.10 -4.45 17.66
C ARG A 276 16.67 -4.33 19.13
N SER A 277 17.00 -3.21 19.79
CA SER A 277 16.64 -2.99 21.20
C SER A 277 15.17 -2.60 21.43
N LEU A 278 14.42 -2.27 20.38
CA LEU A 278 13.03 -1.87 20.52
C LEU A 278 12.11 -3.06 20.87
N PRO A 279 11.06 -2.87 21.68
CA PRO A 279 10.22 -3.95 22.17
C PRO A 279 9.65 -4.88 21.09
N PHE A 280 9.12 -4.32 20.00
CA PHE A 280 8.59 -5.11 18.88
C PHE A 280 9.69 -5.99 18.24
N HIS A 281 10.87 -5.42 18.00
CA HIS A 281 11.98 -6.14 17.36
C HIS A 281 12.52 -7.25 18.26
N GLN A 282 12.59 -7.02 19.57
CA GLN A 282 12.97 -8.05 20.55
C GLN A 282 12.01 -9.24 20.52
N MET A 283 10.68 -9.00 20.51
CA MET A 283 9.70 -10.08 20.41
C MET A 283 9.87 -10.90 19.14
N LEU A 284 10.22 -10.24 18.03
CA LEU A 284 10.40 -10.89 16.74
C LEU A 284 11.70 -11.71 16.69
N LEU A 285 12.80 -11.15 17.19
CA LEU A 285 14.10 -11.84 17.27
C LEU A 285 14.09 -13.06 18.20
N HIS A 286 13.16 -13.10 19.17
CA HIS A 286 12.97 -14.24 20.08
C HIS A 286 11.84 -15.19 19.64
N ASP A 287 11.37 -15.09 18.38
CA ASP A 287 10.27 -15.92 17.83
C ASP A 287 8.97 -15.87 18.63
N GLU A 288 8.70 -14.74 19.32
CA GLU A 288 7.50 -14.57 20.12
C GLU A 288 6.27 -14.14 19.29
N LEU A 289 6.45 -13.73 18.05
CA LEU A 289 5.39 -13.31 17.13
C LEU A 289 5.10 -14.38 16.08
N PRO A 290 3.84 -14.53 15.63
CA PRO A 290 3.51 -15.51 14.60
C PRO A 290 4.18 -15.18 13.27
N LEU A 291 4.41 -16.19 12.42
CA LEU A 291 4.77 -15.98 11.01
C LEU A 291 3.54 -15.44 10.27
N THR A 292 3.72 -14.41 9.46
CA THR A 292 2.60 -13.73 8.82
C THR A 292 2.92 -13.29 7.39
N ILE A 293 1.85 -13.05 6.64
CA ILE A 293 1.82 -12.29 5.39
C ILE A 293 0.86 -11.11 5.57
N GLY A 294 1.20 -9.97 5.03
CA GLY A 294 0.34 -8.80 5.15
C GLY A 294 0.70 -7.69 4.20
N GLY A 295 -0.10 -6.64 4.19
CA GLY A 295 0.08 -5.50 3.30
C GLY A 295 -0.89 -4.37 3.63
N GLY A 296 -0.85 -3.35 2.78
CA GLY A 296 -1.80 -2.24 2.75
C GLY A 296 -2.35 -2.06 1.33
N ILE A 297 -3.64 -1.82 1.20
CA ILE A 297 -4.30 -1.52 -0.07
C ILE A 297 -4.86 -0.11 0.02
N GLY A 298 -4.43 0.80 -0.86
CA GLY A 298 -4.86 2.19 -0.86
C GLY A 298 -6.35 2.34 -1.18
N GLN A 299 -7.16 2.81 -0.23
CA GLN A 299 -8.61 2.96 -0.41
C GLN A 299 -8.94 4.02 -1.46
N SER A 300 -8.33 5.20 -1.31
CA SER A 300 -8.55 6.31 -2.25
C SER A 300 -7.93 6.04 -3.62
N ARG A 301 -6.76 5.38 -3.69
CA ARG A 301 -6.17 4.97 -4.97
C ARG A 301 -7.04 3.96 -5.71
N LEU A 302 -7.64 3.00 -4.99
CA LEU A 302 -8.56 2.04 -5.58
C LEU A 302 -9.81 2.74 -6.15
N ALA A 303 -10.41 3.64 -5.38
CA ALA A 303 -11.57 4.41 -5.82
C ALA A 303 -11.22 5.29 -7.03
N MET A 304 -10.07 5.95 -7.02
CA MET A 304 -9.55 6.76 -8.13
C MET A 304 -9.42 5.93 -9.41
N LEU A 305 -8.78 4.76 -9.34
CA LEU A 305 -8.60 3.86 -10.49
C LEU A 305 -9.95 3.41 -11.06
N MET A 306 -10.83 2.83 -10.21
CA MET A 306 -12.11 2.26 -10.65
C MET A 306 -13.06 3.29 -11.22
N MET A 307 -12.98 4.54 -10.75
CA MET A 307 -13.83 5.63 -11.24
C MET A 307 -13.20 6.40 -12.40
N GLY A 308 -11.95 6.11 -12.77
CA GLY A 308 -11.23 6.79 -13.84
C GLY A 308 -10.98 8.26 -13.53
N CYS A 309 -10.55 8.58 -12.30
CA CYS A 309 -10.27 9.95 -11.87
C CYS A 309 -8.85 10.39 -12.24
N ALA A 310 -8.69 11.66 -12.59
CA ALA A 310 -7.38 12.25 -12.91
C ALA A 310 -6.60 12.69 -11.67
N HIS A 311 -7.26 12.88 -10.54
CA HIS A 311 -6.63 13.33 -9.31
C HIS A 311 -7.25 12.65 -8.08
N ILE A 312 -6.41 12.19 -7.15
CA ILE A 312 -6.87 11.51 -5.93
C ILE A 312 -7.81 12.38 -5.08
N GLY A 313 -7.70 13.69 -5.16
CA GLY A 313 -8.60 14.63 -4.50
C GLY A 313 -10.05 14.62 -5.00
N GLU A 314 -10.34 13.95 -6.12
CA GLU A 314 -11.72 13.72 -6.57
C GLU A 314 -12.44 12.66 -5.72
N VAL A 315 -11.69 11.80 -5.05
CA VAL A 315 -12.20 10.69 -4.23
C VAL A 315 -11.74 10.74 -2.76
N GLN A 316 -10.90 11.72 -2.42
CA GLN A 316 -10.37 11.88 -1.06
C GLN A 316 -10.42 13.34 -0.63
N SER A 317 -11.07 13.62 0.51
CA SER A 317 -10.98 14.92 1.16
C SER A 317 -9.63 15.07 1.86
N SER A 318 -8.86 16.07 1.47
CA SER A 318 -7.52 16.35 2.01
C SER A 318 -7.19 17.84 1.90
N VAL A 319 -5.93 18.20 2.15
CA VAL A 319 -5.40 19.56 2.01
C VAL A 319 -4.47 19.59 0.80
N TRP A 320 -4.67 20.56 -0.07
CA TRP A 320 -3.95 20.72 -1.31
C TRP A 320 -3.25 22.09 -1.37
N ASP A 321 -2.13 22.15 -2.06
CA ASP A 321 -1.46 23.40 -2.36
C ASP A 321 -2.26 24.24 -3.38
N GLN A 322 -1.94 25.53 -3.46
CA GLN A 322 -2.68 26.47 -4.31
C GLN A 322 -2.54 26.15 -5.79
N GLU A 323 -1.38 25.65 -6.23
CA GLU A 323 -1.13 25.30 -7.65
C GLU A 323 -2.02 24.12 -8.07
N THR A 324 -2.10 23.08 -7.25
CA THR A 324 -3.01 21.93 -7.42
C THR A 324 -4.48 22.39 -7.50
N MET A 325 -4.91 23.21 -6.54
CA MET A 325 -6.29 23.72 -6.51
C MET A 325 -6.65 24.54 -7.77
N ASP A 326 -5.73 25.38 -8.24
CA ASP A 326 -5.95 26.21 -9.42
C ASP A 326 -5.93 25.39 -10.71
N ALA A 327 -5.04 24.39 -10.83
CA ALA A 327 -4.99 23.49 -11.97
C ALA A 327 -6.29 22.68 -12.08
N CYS A 328 -6.75 22.06 -10.99
CA CYS A 328 -8.00 21.30 -10.94
C CYS A 328 -9.21 22.17 -11.26
N ARG A 329 -9.30 23.36 -10.66
CA ARG A 329 -10.41 24.32 -10.92
C ARG A 329 -10.46 24.72 -12.40
N LYS A 330 -9.30 25.04 -13.01
CA LYS A 330 -9.20 25.42 -14.42
C LYS A 330 -9.66 24.30 -15.35
N ALA A 331 -9.43 23.07 -14.97
CA ALA A 331 -9.85 21.88 -15.73
C ALA A 331 -11.28 21.43 -15.41
N GLY A 332 -12.00 22.11 -14.51
CA GLY A 332 -13.33 21.70 -14.08
C GLY A 332 -13.37 20.50 -13.14
N ILE A 333 -12.23 20.10 -12.59
CA ILE A 333 -12.11 19.01 -11.61
C ILE A 333 -12.52 19.54 -10.23
N ARG A 334 -13.41 18.83 -9.57
CA ARG A 334 -13.82 19.11 -8.21
C ARG A 334 -13.00 18.27 -7.25
N LEU A 335 -12.22 18.94 -6.39
CA LEU A 335 -11.60 18.32 -5.22
C LEU A 335 -12.61 18.26 -4.06
N LEU A 336 -12.64 17.16 -3.29
CA LEU A 336 -13.54 16.93 -2.16
C LEU A 336 -13.14 17.72 -0.91
#